data_005a6bae1dc6234b0499aa85e79b7b89
#
_entry.id   005a6bae1dc6234b0499aa85e79b7b89
#
_cell.length_a   1.000
_cell.length_b   1.000
_cell.length_c   1.000
_cell.angle_alpha   90.00
_cell.angle_beta   90.00
_cell.angle_gamma   90.00
#
_symmetry.space_group_name_H-M   'P 1'
#
loop_
_entity.id
_entity.type
_entity.pdbx_description
1 polymer ?
#
loop_
_entity_poly.entity_id
_entity_poly.type
_entity_poly.pdbx_seq_one_letter_code
_entity_poly.pdbx_strand_id
1 'polypeptide(L)'
;MSPATKELRGRVALVTGGGRGIGRVIAASLASAGASVAVMARTSAEVVDTATQLDAAGGRVMPLTADVTDIRAVEFAVERIEQWFGPIDLLVNNAGTSGPIAALWEVDADDWIRTIDVNLRGTFVCTRVVLPSMVARRQGRIINIASHAGVHRWPLVSAYAVSKSAVIKFTENLAVETRACGVAAFAVHPGTVSAGMTTALLDANPPIDSSAGRVANWFRQQLANGRGVPPERAGDLVLTLASGSADALSGRYVTAYDDVEELIRRADEIQRNDLRTLGLREVGPAAPERAAA
;
A
#
# COMPACT_ATOMS: atom_id res chain seq x y z
N MET A 1 22.19 3.85 -19.21
CA MET A 1 22.79 3.60 -17.89
C MET A 1 21.96 2.52 -17.23
N SER A 2 22.56 1.38 -16.87
CA SER A 2 21.89 0.32 -16.11
C SER A 2 21.32 0.94 -14.81
N PRO A 3 20.05 0.73 -14.44
CA PRO A 3 19.55 1.22 -13.15
C PRO A 3 20.43 0.59 -12.07
N ALA A 4 20.99 1.43 -11.20
CA ALA A 4 21.70 0.96 -10.03
C ALA A 4 20.76 -0.03 -9.32
N THR A 5 21.13 -1.29 -9.28
CA THR A 5 20.38 -2.34 -8.61
C THR A 5 20.24 -1.90 -7.15
N LYS A 6 19.02 -1.54 -6.75
CA LYS A 6 18.70 -1.15 -5.37
C LYS A 6 18.89 -2.39 -4.51
N GLU A 7 20.04 -2.51 -3.91
CA GLU A 7 20.43 -3.70 -3.16
C GLU A 7 19.83 -3.67 -1.76
N LEU A 8 19.07 -4.72 -1.42
CA LEU A 8 18.46 -4.91 -0.10
C LEU A 8 19.06 -6.11 0.65
N ARG A 9 20.29 -6.53 0.31
CA ARG A 9 20.99 -7.63 0.98
C ARG A 9 21.10 -7.37 2.49
N GLY A 10 20.76 -8.39 3.26
CA GLY A 10 20.75 -8.31 4.72
C GLY A 10 19.54 -7.56 5.32
N ARG A 11 18.61 -7.06 4.50
CA ARG A 11 17.36 -6.49 4.97
C ARG A 11 16.27 -7.55 5.10
N VAL A 12 15.42 -7.36 6.10
CA VAL A 12 14.26 -8.22 6.35
C VAL A 12 12.99 -7.45 6.04
N ALA A 13 12.15 -8.01 5.18
CA ALA A 13 10.88 -7.42 4.77
C ALA A 13 9.70 -8.32 5.16
N LEU A 14 8.63 -7.72 5.69
CA LEU A 14 7.32 -8.34 5.86
C LEU A 14 6.34 -7.72 4.87
N VAL A 15 5.74 -8.56 4.01
CA VAL A 15 4.69 -8.14 3.06
C VAL A 15 3.37 -8.81 3.44
N THR A 16 2.41 -8.01 3.92
CA THR A 16 1.05 -8.50 4.20
C THR A 16 0.22 -8.61 2.93
N GLY A 17 -0.66 -9.62 2.83
CA GLY A 17 -1.36 -9.91 1.57
C GLY A 17 -0.40 -10.32 0.45
N GLY A 18 0.76 -10.91 0.78
CA GLY A 18 1.83 -11.27 -0.16
C GLY A 18 1.57 -12.54 -0.98
N GLY A 19 0.45 -13.23 -0.74
CA GLY A 19 0.15 -14.50 -1.42
C GLY A 19 -0.33 -14.35 -2.86
N ARG A 20 -0.78 -13.17 -3.30
CA ARG A 20 -1.29 -12.93 -4.67
C ARG A 20 -1.25 -11.46 -5.05
N GLY A 21 -1.60 -11.19 -6.32
CA GLY A 21 -1.79 -9.83 -6.85
C GLY A 21 -0.56 -8.94 -6.63
N ILE A 22 -0.80 -7.69 -6.27
CA ILE A 22 0.26 -6.67 -6.07
C ILE A 22 1.22 -7.07 -4.95
N GLY A 23 0.72 -7.70 -3.87
CA GLY A 23 1.55 -8.14 -2.77
C GLY A 23 2.61 -9.18 -3.18
N ARG A 24 2.24 -10.14 -4.06
CA ARG A 24 3.19 -11.11 -4.64
C ARG A 24 4.24 -10.39 -5.51
N VAL A 25 3.82 -9.45 -6.33
CA VAL A 25 4.76 -8.68 -7.18
C VAL A 25 5.76 -7.87 -6.32
N ILE A 26 5.27 -7.20 -5.28
CA ILE A 26 6.13 -6.47 -4.33
C ILE A 26 7.11 -7.44 -3.65
N ALA A 27 6.63 -8.60 -3.16
CA ALA A 27 7.48 -9.60 -2.53
C ALA A 27 8.57 -10.10 -3.50
N ALA A 28 8.21 -10.34 -4.77
CA ALA A 28 9.15 -10.74 -5.81
C ALA A 28 10.23 -9.68 -6.06
N SER A 29 9.84 -8.41 -6.18
CA SER A 29 10.78 -7.31 -6.37
C SER A 29 11.76 -7.19 -5.20
N LEU A 30 11.27 -7.28 -3.95
CA LEU A 30 12.11 -7.22 -2.75
C LEU A 30 13.07 -8.42 -2.64
N ALA A 31 12.60 -9.63 -2.93
CA ALA A 31 13.42 -10.83 -2.93
C ALA A 31 14.51 -10.78 -4.02
N SER A 32 14.17 -10.31 -5.23
CA SER A 32 15.13 -10.13 -6.33
C SER A 32 16.20 -9.07 -6.02
N ALA A 33 15.88 -8.08 -5.16
CA ALA A 33 16.84 -7.10 -4.65
C ALA A 33 17.69 -7.63 -3.49
N GLY A 34 17.51 -8.90 -3.08
CA GLY A 34 18.32 -9.58 -2.07
C GLY A 34 17.80 -9.48 -0.64
N ALA A 35 16.58 -8.98 -0.41
CA ALA A 35 15.96 -9.01 0.90
C ALA A 35 15.54 -10.44 1.31
N SER A 36 15.56 -10.74 2.62
CA SER A 36 14.82 -11.85 3.19
C SER A 36 13.37 -11.43 3.34
N VAL A 37 12.42 -12.11 2.68
CA VAL A 37 11.02 -11.67 2.59
C VAL A 37 10.09 -12.65 3.31
N ALA A 38 9.34 -12.16 4.29
CA ALA A 38 8.21 -12.89 4.83
C ALA A 38 6.94 -12.46 4.07
N VAL A 39 6.20 -13.42 3.51
CA VAL A 39 4.90 -13.20 2.88
C VAL A 39 3.80 -13.72 3.80
N MET A 40 2.90 -12.84 4.20
CA MET A 40 1.84 -13.16 5.17
C MET A 40 0.45 -12.93 4.55
N ALA A 41 -0.42 -13.92 4.63
CA ALA A 41 -1.83 -13.79 4.26
C ALA A 41 -2.68 -14.87 4.96
N ARG A 42 -4.00 -14.80 4.84
CA ARG A 42 -4.93 -15.75 5.48
C ARG A 42 -4.97 -17.12 4.79
N THR A 43 -4.68 -17.16 3.50
CA THR A 43 -4.76 -18.38 2.69
C THR A 43 -3.40 -19.04 2.61
N SER A 44 -3.24 -20.16 3.33
CA SER A 44 -1.97 -20.90 3.41
C SER A 44 -1.45 -21.29 2.03
N ALA A 45 -2.32 -21.82 1.16
CA ALA A 45 -1.92 -22.25 -0.19
C ALA A 45 -1.32 -21.09 -1.03
N GLU A 46 -1.89 -19.87 -0.92
CA GLU A 46 -1.39 -18.70 -1.66
C GLU A 46 0.01 -18.25 -1.19
N VAL A 47 0.27 -18.25 0.12
CA VAL A 47 1.59 -17.83 0.64
C VAL A 47 2.65 -18.89 0.39
N VAL A 48 2.29 -20.19 0.46
CA VAL A 48 3.20 -21.30 0.13
C VAL A 48 3.56 -21.27 -1.35
N ASP A 49 2.57 -21.10 -2.24
CA ASP A 49 2.82 -20.99 -3.69
C ASP A 49 3.75 -19.80 -4.00
N THR A 50 3.48 -18.62 -3.41
CA THR A 50 4.36 -17.46 -3.58
C THR A 50 5.78 -17.76 -3.10
N ALA A 51 5.95 -18.33 -1.90
CA ALA A 51 7.26 -18.63 -1.35
C ALA A 51 8.01 -19.63 -2.23
N THR A 52 7.34 -20.70 -2.69
CA THR A 52 7.94 -21.71 -3.57
C THR A 52 8.44 -21.10 -4.87
N GLN A 53 7.64 -20.22 -5.50
CA GLN A 53 8.03 -19.56 -6.76
C GLN A 53 9.24 -18.64 -6.56
N LEU A 54 9.27 -17.88 -5.46
CA LEU A 54 10.34 -16.93 -5.18
C LEU A 54 11.63 -17.63 -4.73
N ASP A 55 11.54 -18.73 -3.96
CA ASP A 55 12.69 -19.56 -3.60
C ASP A 55 13.31 -20.21 -4.84
N ALA A 56 12.49 -20.72 -5.76
CA ALA A 56 12.96 -21.29 -7.03
C ALA A 56 13.70 -20.24 -7.90
N ALA A 57 13.37 -18.95 -7.73
CA ALA A 57 14.06 -17.83 -8.37
C ALA A 57 15.32 -17.36 -7.59
N GLY A 58 15.70 -18.06 -6.51
CA GLY A 58 16.89 -17.74 -5.70
C GLY A 58 16.62 -16.74 -4.55
N GLY A 59 15.37 -16.44 -4.25
CA GLY A 59 14.98 -15.60 -3.13
C GLY A 59 15.07 -16.33 -1.79
N ARG A 60 15.12 -15.59 -0.69
CA ARG A 60 15.03 -16.11 0.67
C ARG A 60 13.65 -15.73 1.23
N VAL A 61 12.67 -16.65 1.18
CA VAL A 61 11.26 -16.34 1.43
C VAL A 61 10.67 -17.26 2.52
N MET A 62 9.84 -16.67 3.40
CA MET A 62 9.12 -17.37 4.46
C MET A 62 7.62 -17.19 4.27
N PRO A 63 6.83 -18.27 4.05
CA PRO A 63 5.38 -18.20 4.06
C PRO A 63 4.84 -18.19 5.50
N LEU A 64 3.88 -17.29 5.77
CA LEU A 64 3.19 -17.19 7.06
C LEU A 64 1.69 -17.07 6.86
N THR A 65 0.92 -17.88 7.58
CA THR A 65 -0.53 -17.83 7.57
C THR A 65 -1.03 -17.08 8.79
N ALA A 66 -1.56 -15.86 8.59
CA ALA A 66 -2.15 -15.05 9.66
C ALA A 66 -3.21 -14.08 9.09
N ASP A 67 -4.22 -13.76 9.92
CA ASP A 67 -5.14 -12.66 9.68
C ASP A 67 -4.54 -11.37 10.28
N VAL A 68 -4.41 -10.31 9.47
CA VAL A 68 -3.87 -9.01 9.92
C VAL A 68 -4.73 -8.35 10.99
N THR A 69 -5.99 -8.75 11.15
CA THR A 69 -6.90 -8.24 12.17
C THR A 69 -6.75 -8.94 13.52
N ASP A 70 -6.04 -10.08 13.57
CA ASP A 70 -5.73 -10.81 14.79
C ASP A 70 -4.33 -10.44 15.30
N ILE A 71 -4.30 -9.63 16.35
CA ILE A 71 -3.03 -9.14 16.91
C ILE A 71 -2.13 -10.28 17.39
N ARG A 72 -2.71 -11.38 17.96
CA ARG A 72 -1.93 -12.53 18.45
C ARG A 72 -1.29 -13.31 17.32
N ALA A 73 -2.04 -13.50 16.24
CA ALA A 73 -1.50 -14.13 15.03
C ALA A 73 -0.37 -13.30 14.40
N VAL A 74 -0.49 -11.97 14.41
CA VAL A 74 0.54 -11.05 13.89
C VAL A 74 1.77 -11.05 14.82
N GLU A 75 1.60 -10.98 16.15
CA GLU A 75 2.69 -11.09 17.13
C GLU A 75 3.49 -12.38 16.90
N PHE A 76 2.83 -13.53 16.83
CA PHE A 76 3.47 -14.81 16.56
C PHE A 76 4.21 -14.84 15.21
N ALA A 77 3.61 -14.27 14.16
CA ALA A 77 4.26 -14.19 12.85
C ALA A 77 5.54 -13.34 12.90
N VAL A 78 5.50 -12.18 13.56
CA VAL A 78 6.67 -11.30 13.72
C VAL A 78 7.78 -11.98 14.53
N GLU A 79 7.45 -12.63 15.64
CA GLU A 79 8.42 -13.41 16.42
C GLU A 79 9.12 -14.48 15.55
N ARG A 80 8.37 -15.20 14.72
CA ARG A 80 8.92 -16.20 13.80
C ARG A 80 9.86 -15.57 12.78
N ILE A 81 9.51 -14.41 12.21
CA ILE A 81 10.38 -13.69 11.26
C ILE A 81 11.68 -13.28 11.96
N GLU A 82 11.58 -12.66 13.14
CA GLU A 82 12.74 -12.15 13.84
C GLU A 82 13.70 -13.27 14.32
N GLN A 83 13.17 -14.43 14.67
CA GLN A 83 13.97 -15.62 15.00
C GLN A 83 14.77 -16.16 13.81
N TRP A 84 14.22 -16.12 12.60
CA TRP A 84 14.81 -16.77 11.43
C TRP A 84 15.60 -15.82 10.52
N PHE A 85 15.15 -14.60 10.38
CA PHE A 85 15.71 -13.61 9.47
C PHE A 85 16.39 -12.46 10.21
N GLY A 86 16.07 -12.24 11.47
CA GLY A 86 16.44 -11.05 12.23
C GLY A 86 15.35 -9.97 12.19
N PRO A 87 15.62 -8.82 12.81
CA PRO A 87 14.65 -7.77 13.00
C PRO A 87 14.13 -7.20 11.66
N ILE A 88 12.83 -6.92 11.60
CA ILE A 88 12.18 -6.43 10.39
C ILE A 88 12.63 -4.99 10.10
N ASP A 89 13.19 -4.76 8.91
CA ASP A 89 13.63 -3.44 8.42
C ASP A 89 12.56 -2.76 7.57
N LEU A 90 11.71 -3.54 6.90
CA LEU A 90 10.67 -3.05 6.00
C LEU A 90 9.34 -3.77 6.28
N LEU A 91 8.31 -2.99 6.56
CA LEU A 91 6.92 -3.46 6.62
C LEU A 91 6.14 -2.92 5.43
N VAL A 92 5.56 -3.80 4.61
CA VAL A 92 4.62 -3.43 3.55
C VAL A 92 3.22 -3.88 3.95
N ASN A 93 2.40 -2.94 4.39
CA ASN A 93 0.99 -3.14 4.69
C ASN A 93 0.19 -3.11 3.39
N ASN A 94 0.09 -4.28 2.73
CA ASN A 94 -0.62 -4.42 1.46
C ASN A 94 -1.93 -5.21 1.60
N ALA A 95 -2.11 -6.01 2.65
CA ALA A 95 -3.37 -6.73 2.88
C ALA A 95 -4.57 -5.78 2.81
N GLY A 96 -5.60 -6.18 2.07
CA GLY A 96 -6.78 -5.35 1.88
C GLY A 96 -7.89 -6.05 1.11
N THR A 97 -9.09 -5.46 1.17
CA THR A 97 -10.28 -5.88 0.43
C THR A 97 -10.99 -4.66 -0.16
N SER A 98 -11.66 -4.84 -1.30
CA SER A 98 -12.51 -3.79 -1.91
C SER A 98 -13.77 -3.53 -1.09
N GLY A 99 -14.17 -4.47 -0.24
CA GLY A 99 -15.46 -4.42 0.43
C GLY A 99 -16.66 -4.49 -0.53
N PRO A 100 -17.86 -4.14 -0.04
CA PRO A 100 -19.07 -4.11 -0.83
C PRO A 100 -19.03 -3.00 -1.89
N ILE A 101 -19.57 -3.32 -3.07
CA ILE A 101 -19.73 -2.38 -4.19
C ILE A 101 -21.23 -2.14 -4.37
N ALA A 102 -21.76 -1.12 -3.70
CA ALA A 102 -23.18 -0.79 -3.71
C ALA A 102 -23.41 0.69 -3.34
N ALA A 103 -24.62 1.19 -3.58
CA ALA A 103 -25.04 2.48 -3.04
C ALA A 103 -25.06 2.41 -1.51
N LEU A 104 -24.69 3.51 -0.83
CA LEU A 104 -24.50 3.50 0.63
C LEU A 104 -25.70 2.97 1.41
N TRP A 105 -26.91 3.25 0.95
CA TRP A 105 -28.16 2.81 1.58
C TRP A 105 -28.52 1.33 1.33
N GLU A 106 -27.74 0.63 0.48
CA GLU A 106 -27.89 -0.80 0.15
C GLU A 106 -26.76 -1.65 0.75
N VAL A 107 -25.75 -0.99 1.33
CA VAL A 107 -24.57 -1.68 1.88
C VAL A 107 -24.91 -2.36 3.19
N ASP A 108 -24.55 -3.63 3.32
CA ASP A 108 -24.57 -4.33 4.60
C ASP A 108 -23.56 -3.70 5.58
N ALA A 109 -24.01 -3.39 6.80
CA ALA A 109 -23.20 -2.68 7.78
C ALA A 109 -22.00 -3.50 8.26
N ASP A 110 -22.14 -4.82 8.42
CA ASP A 110 -21.07 -5.69 8.88
C ASP A 110 -20.00 -5.85 7.79
N ASP A 111 -20.39 -5.94 6.52
CA ASP A 111 -19.45 -5.97 5.41
C ASP A 111 -18.69 -4.65 5.25
N TRP A 112 -19.38 -3.53 5.52
CA TRP A 112 -18.75 -2.21 5.52
C TRP A 112 -17.67 -2.12 6.62
N ILE A 113 -18.03 -2.49 7.86
CA ILE A 113 -17.11 -2.49 9.01
C ILE A 113 -15.97 -3.48 8.80
N ARG A 114 -16.25 -4.69 8.28
CA ARG A 114 -15.20 -5.68 7.96
C ARG A 114 -14.15 -5.11 6.99
N THR A 115 -14.57 -4.26 6.06
CA THR A 115 -13.63 -3.58 5.14
C THR A 115 -12.71 -2.63 5.89
N ILE A 116 -13.22 -1.86 6.85
CA ILE A 116 -12.43 -0.99 7.73
C ILE A 116 -11.46 -1.84 8.57
N ASP A 117 -11.96 -2.94 9.15
CA ASP A 117 -11.13 -3.83 9.96
C ASP A 117 -9.93 -4.36 9.16
N VAL A 118 -10.16 -4.90 7.97
CA VAL A 118 -9.06 -5.43 7.17
C VAL A 118 -8.09 -4.34 6.71
N ASN A 119 -8.61 -3.25 6.14
CA ASN A 119 -7.78 -2.26 5.46
C ASN A 119 -7.09 -1.28 6.43
N LEU A 120 -7.77 -0.87 7.51
CA LEU A 120 -7.24 0.10 8.46
C LEU A 120 -6.74 -0.55 9.74
N ARG A 121 -7.60 -1.33 10.45
CA ARG A 121 -7.18 -1.98 11.68
C ARG A 121 -6.05 -2.98 11.42
N GLY A 122 -6.08 -3.74 10.31
CA GLY A 122 -4.99 -4.64 9.93
C GLY A 122 -3.67 -3.89 9.71
N THR A 123 -3.70 -2.74 9.01
CA THR A 123 -2.54 -1.85 8.85
C THR A 123 -2.01 -1.36 10.20
N PHE A 124 -2.91 -0.92 11.10
CA PHE A 124 -2.54 -0.49 12.44
C PHE A 124 -1.92 -1.63 13.26
N VAL A 125 -2.53 -2.81 13.28
CA VAL A 125 -2.05 -3.97 14.07
C VAL A 125 -0.64 -4.37 13.63
N CYS A 126 -0.40 -4.57 12.34
CA CYS A 126 0.92 -4.93 11.83
C CYS A 126 1.96 -3.84 12.15
N THR A 127 1.61 -2.58 11.96
CA THR A 127 2.48 -1.45 12.32
C THR A 127 2.78 -1.44 13.82
N ARG A 128 1.76 -1.58 14.68
CA ARG A 128 1.90 -1.55 16.14
C ARG A 128 2.82 -2.66 16.67
N VAL A 129 2.79 -3.83 16.04
CA VAL A 129 3.63 -4.97 16.46
C VAL A 129 5.08 -4.79 16.00
N VAL A 130 5.33 -4.32 14.79
CA VAL A 130 6.68 -4.19 14.21
C VAL A 130 7.41 -2.93 14.69
N LEU A 131 6.69 -1.82 14.87
CA LEU A 131 7.27 -0.50 15.13
C LEU A 131 8.20 -0.41 16.35
N PRO A 132 7.92 -1.04 17.51
CA PRO A 132 8.79 -0.93 18.68
C PRO A 132 10.23 -1.37 18.41
N SER A 133 10.44 -2.47 17.66
CA SER A 133 11.76 -2.95 17.25
C SER A 133 12.46 -1.95 16.32
N MET A 134 11.73 -1.36 15.36
CA MET A 134 12.26 -0.32 14.47
C MET A 134 12.69 0.95 15.25
N VAL A 135 11.86 1.42 16.18
CA VAL A 135 12.13 2.60 17.01
C VAL A 135 13.38 2.38 17.90
N ALA A 136 13.47 1.20 18.56
CA ALA A 136 14.61 0.87 19.40
C ALA A 136 15.92 0.84 18.62
N ARG A 137 15.92 0.35 17.38
CA ARG A 137 17.07 0.31 16.47
C ARG A 137 17.32 1.62 15.74
N ARG A 138 16.39 2.59 15.83
CA ARG A 138 16.38 3.85 15.08
C ARG A 138 16.49 3.63 13.55
N GLN A 139 15.86 2.57 13.06
CA GLN A 139 15.94 2.15 11.66
C GLN A 139 14.69 1.37 11.27
N GLY A 140 14.04 1.78 10.21
CA GLY A 140 12.90 1.06 9.62
C GLY A 140 12.18 1.86 8.55
N ARG A 141 11.41 1.15 7.73
CA ARG A 141 10.51 1.77 6.75
C ARG A 141 9.18 1.06 6.73
N ILE A 142 8.11 1.84 6.70
CA ILE A 142 6.74 1.35 6.67
C ILE A 142 6.07 1.88 5.41
N ILE A 143 5.61 0.97 4.55
CA ILE A 143 4.93 1.31 3.30
C ILE A 143 3.49 0.82 3.40
N ASN A 144 2.55 1.74 3.43
CA ASN A 144 1.12 1.46 3.53
C ASN A 144 0.49 1.58 2.14
N ILE A 145 -0.06 0.48 1.61
CA ILE A 145 -0.73 0.51 0.32
C ILE A 145 -2.10 1.19 0.45
N ALA A 146 -2.13 2.42 -0.02
CA ALA A 146 -3.30 3.28 -0.14
C ALA A 146 -3.99 3.14 -1.50
N SER A 147 -4.74 4.15 -1.93
CA SER A 147 -5.42 4.18 -3.23
C SER A 147 -5.80 5.60 -3.60
N HIS A 148 -5.96 5.89 -4.90
CA HIS A 148 -6.64 7.11 -5.39
C HIS A 148 -8.05 7.27 -4.82
N ALA A 149 -8.73 6.15 -4.48
CA ALA A 149 -10.03 6.20 -3.81
C ALA A 149 -9.97 6.87 -2.42
N GLY A 150 -8.80 6.91 -1.77
CA GLY A 150 -8.58 7.63 -0.53
C GLY A 150 -8.39 9.14 -0.70
N VAL A 151 -8.17 9.62 -1.92
CA VAL A 151 -7.94 11.04 -2.24
C VAL A 151 -9.10 11.65 -3.01
N HIS A 152 -9.72 10.86 -3.90
CA HIS A 152 -10.80 11.31 -4.77
C HIS A 152 -12.13 10.71 -4.34
N ARG A 153 -13.23 11.42 -4.65
CA ARG A 153 -14.58 10.89 -4.49
C ARG A 153 -14.78 9.69 -5.40
N TRP A 154 -15.11 8.54 -4.82
CA TRP A 154 -15.41 7.34 -5.59
C TRP A 154 -16.70 6.71 -5.09
N PRO A 155 -17.84 6.98 -5.74
CA PRO A 155 -19.13 6.44 -5.33
C PRO A 155 -19.15 4.91 -5.43
N LEU A 156 -20.10 4.28 -4.73
CA LEU A 156 -20.37 2.84 -4.69
C LEU A 156 -19.32 1.97 -3.93
N VAL A 157 -18.20 2.55 -3.51
CA VAL A 157 -17.14 1.85 -2.76
C VAL A 157 -16.78 2.60 -1.48
N SER A 158 -17.79 3.07 -0.74
CA SER A 158 -17.62 3.97 0.40
C SER A 158 -16.70 3.41 1.49
N ALA A 159 -16.87 2.13 1.88
CA ALA A 159 -16.01 1.48 2.87
C ALA A 159 -14.54 1.49 2.44
N TYR A 160 -14.27 1.12 1.20
CA TYR A 160 -12.92 1.13 0.64
C TYR A 160 -12.31 2.54 0.61
N ALA A 161 -13.06 3.50 0.08
CA ALA A 161 -12.60 4.89 -0.02
C ALA A 161 -12.27 5.49 1.35
N VAL A 162 -13.16 5.33 2.33
CA VAL A 162 -12.94 5.79 3.72
C VAL A 162 -11.73 5.10 4.33
N SER A 163 -11.61 3.77 4.19
CA SER A 163 -10.46 3.03 4.73
C SER A 163 -9.14 3.51 4.15
N LYS A 164 -9.09 3.79 2.83
CA LYS A 164 -7.86 4.25 2.17
C LYS A 164 -7.52 5.72 2.48
N SER A 165 -8.51 6.59 2.69
CA SER A 165 -8.29 7.93 3.25
C SER A 165 -7.70 7.85 4.65
N ALA A 166 -8.25 6.99 5.51
CA ALA A 166 -7.77 6.78 6.87
C ALA A 166 -6.34 6.23 6.89
N VAL A 167 -5.98 5.31 5.98
CA VAL A 167 -4.60 4.80 5.85
C VAL A 167 -3.61 5.92 5.44
N ILE A 168 -4.01 6.84 4.55
CA ILE A 168 -3.16 7.99 4.20
C ILE A 168 -2.96 8.86 5.44
N LYS A 169 -4.04 9.24 6.13
CA LYS A 169 -3.93 10.09 7.33
C LYS A 169 -3.16 9.41 8.48
N PHE A 170 -3.35 8.11 8.67
CA PHE A 170 -2.55 7.32 9.61
C PHE A 170 -1.06 7.40 9.28
N THR A 171 -0.70 7.29 8.00
CA THR A 171 0.70 7.37 7.53
C THR A 171 1.33 8.74 7.78
N GLU A 172 0.57 9.82 7.54
CA GLU A 172 1.02 11.20 7.83
C GLU A 172 1.37 11.38 9.31
N ASN A 173 0.47 10.96 10.21
CA ASN A 173 0.69 11.04 11.65
C ASN A 173 1.87 10.17 12.09
N LEU A 174 1.91 8.91 11.64
CA LEU A 174 3.00 7.98 11.94
C LEU A 174 4.36 8.56 11.56
N ALA A 175 4.48 9.18 10.39
CA ALA A 175 5.73 9.77 9.92
C ALA A 175 6.21 10.93 10.81
N VAL A 176 5.28 11.74 11.35
CA VAL A 176 5.62 12.82 12.31
C VAL A 176 6.10 12.23 13.62
N GLU A 177 5.40 11.22 14.16
CA GLU A 177 5.73 10.57 15.43
C GLU A 177 7.10 9.86 15.38
N THR A 178 7.44 9.27 14.22
CA THR A 178 8.64 8.43 14.08
C THR A 178 9.85 9.15 13.49
N ARG A 179 9.70 10.40 13.04
CA ARG A 179 10.78 11.19 12.41
C ARG A 179 12.05 11.21 13.28
N ALA A 180 11.90 11.50 14.57
CA ALA A 180 13.03 11.55 15.51
C ALA A 180 13.60 10.15 15.82
N CYS A 181 12.90 9.09 15.45
CA CYS A 181 13.28 7.71 15.72
C CYS A 181 13.95 7.02 14.52
N GLY A 182 14.21 7.72 13.41
CA GLY A 182 14.86 7.16 12.24
C GLY A 182 13.98 6.14 11.47
N VAL A 183 12.65 6.23 11.61
CA VAL A 183 11.69 5.39 10.87
C VAL A 183 10.90 6.26 9.91
N ALA A 184 10.90 5.87 8.63
CA ALA A 184 10.14 6.54 7.58
C ALA A 184 8.83 5.78 7.27
N ALA A 185 7.76 6.52 6.95
CA ALA A 185 6.48 5.95 6.59
C ALA A 185 5.93 6.58 5.31
N PHE A 186 5.35 5.78 4.40
CA PHE A 186 4.84 6.22 3.10
C PHE A 186 3.45 5.66 2.83
N ALA A 187 2.56 6.50 2.28
CA ALA A 187 1.30 6.05 1.72
C ALA A 187 1.45 5.88 0.20
N VAL A 188 1.18 4.68 -0.32
CA VAL A 188 1.47 4.34 -1.72
C VAL A 188 0.22 3.95 -2.48
N HIS A 189 -0.03 4.60 -3.62
CA HIS A 189 -0.97 4.08 -4.61
C HIS A 189 -0.21 3.27 -5.66
N PRO A 190 -0.49 1.95 -5.78
CA PRO A 190 0.27 1.05 -6.65
C PRO A 190 -0.07 1.21 -8.14
N GLY A 191 -0.97 2.12 -8.50
CA GLY A 191 -1.51 2.29 -9.84
C GLY A 191 -2.78 1.48 -10.09
N THR A 192 -3.41 1.72 -11.25
CA THR A 192 -4.50 0.88 -11.75
C THR A 192 -3.88 -0.32 -12.47
N VAL A 193 -3.88 -1.47 -11.82
CA VAL A 193 -3.21 -2.67 -12.33
C VAL A 193 -4.22 -3.78 -12.63
N SER A 194 -3.96 -4.57 -13.67
CA SER A 194 -4.71 -5.79 -14.00
C SER A 194 -4.24 -6.95 -13.11
N ALA A 195 -4.39 -6.82 -11.80
CA ALA A 195 -4.00 -7.84 -10.82
C ALA A 195 -4.91 -7.79 -9.58
N GLY A 196 -5.01 -8.93 -8.88
CA GLY A 196 -5.67 -9.02 -7.58
C GLY A 196 -7.14 -8.62 -7.60
N MET A 197 -7.52 -7.55 -6.86
CA MET A 197 -8.92 -7.11 -6.73
C MET A 197 -9.54 -6.66 -8.05
N THR A 198 -8.78 -5.96 -8.90
CA THR A 198 -9.25 -5.50 -10.22
C THR A 198 -9.57 -6.69 -11.12
N THR A 199 -8.66 -7.65 -11.23
CA THR A 199 -8.88 -8.86 -12.04
C THR A 199 -10.07 -9.66 -11.51
N ALA A 200 -10.16 -9.87 -10.20
CA ALA A 200 -11.29 -10.59 -9.60
C ALA A 200 -12.65 -9.94 -9.90
N LEU A 201 -12.74 -8.60 -9.88
CA LEU A 201 -13.96 -7.89 -10.23
C LEU A 201 -14.28 -8.02 -11.73
N LEU A 202 -13.28 -7.94 -12.60
CA LEU A 202 -13.46 -8.05 -14.05
C LEU A 202 -13.85 -9.46 -14.46
N ASP A 203 -13.24 -10.49 -13.86
CA ASP A 203 -13.52 -11.92 -14.12
C ASP A 203 -14.90 -12.33 -13.63
N ALA A 204 -15.38 -11.75 -12.52
CA ALA A 204 -16.74 -11.94 -12.03
C ALA A 204 -17.81 -11.43 -12.99
N ASN A 205 -17.42 -10.58 -13.94
CA ASN A 205 -18.26 -10.03 -15.02
C ASN A 205 -19.68 -9.64 -14.56
N PRO A 206 -19.83 -8.76 -13.55
CA PRO A 206 -21.13 -8.41 -12.99
C PRO A 206 -22.03 -7.75 -14.04
N PRO A 207 -23.38 -7.85 -13.92
CA PRO A 207 -24.32 -7.19 -14.81
C PRO A 207 -24.02 -5.69 -14.93
N ILE A 208 -24.04 -5.17 -16.16
CA ILE A 208 -23.60 -3.78 -16.45
C ILE A 208 -24.38 -2.72 -15.67
N ASP A 209 -25.66 -2.96 -15.42
CA ASP A 209 -26.55 -2.04 -14.70
C ASP A 209 -26.40 -2.12 -13.18
N SER A 210 -25.70 -3.14 -12.67
CA SER A 210 -25.41 -3.24 -11.23
C SER A 210 -24.35 -2.26 -10.80
N SER A 211 -24.27 -1.97 -9.49
CA SER A 211 -23.21 -1.14 -8.91
C SER A 211 -21.82 -1.70 -9.20
N ALA A 212 -21.63 -3.01 -9.05
CA ALA A 212 -20.39 -3.71 -9.38
C ALA A 212 -20.07 -3.63 -10.87
N GLY A 213 -21.09 -3.77 -11.75
CA GLY A 213 -20.93 -3.62 -13.19
C GLY A 213 -20.46 -2.24 -13.62
N ARG A 214 -20.99 -1.17 -13.01
CA ARG A 214 -20.54 0.21 -13.26
C ARG A 214 -19.09 0.41 -12.86
N VAL A 215 -18.66 -0.11 -11.72
CA VAL A 215 -17.26 -0.04 -11.26
C VAL A 215 -16.36 -0.89 -12.16
N ALA A 216 -16.76 -2.12 -12.53
CA ALA A 216 -16.02 -2.96 -13.48
C ALA A 216 -15.86 -2.29 -14.84
N ASN A 217 -16.92 -1.66 -15.36
CA ASN A 217 -16.87 -0.93 -16.63
C ASN A 217 -15.90 0.26 -16.57
N TRP A 218 -15.88 0.99 -15.45
CA TRP A 218 -14.89 2.06 -15.24
C TRP A 218 -13.46 1.51 -15.32
N PHE A 219 -13.15 0.39 -14.67
CA PHE A 219 -11.83 -0.24 -14.79
C PHE A 219 -11.50 -0.67 -16.22
N ARG A 220 -12.46 -1.31 -16.94
CA ARG A 220 -12.26 -1.66 -18.35
C ARG A 220 -11.91 -0.44 -19.21
N GLN A 221 -12.61 0.68 -19.01
CA GLN A 221 -12.32 1.92 -19.72
C GLN A 221 -10.94 2.49 -19.36
N GLN A 222 -10.53 2.49 -18.06
CA GLN A 222 -9.21 2.97 -17.69
C GLN A 222 -8.10 2.15 -18.37
N LEU A 223 -8.24 0.82 -18.37
CA LEU A 223 -7.28 -0.08 -19.00
C LEU A 223 -7.26 0.09 -20.52
N ALA A 224 -8.41 0.17 -21.17
CA ALA A 224 -8.53 0.39 -22.60
C ALA A 224 -7.94 1.73 -23.06
N ASN A 225 -8.03 2.76 -22.21
CA ASN A 225 -7.47 4.10 -22.46
C ASN A 225 -5.96 4.22 -22.11
N GLY A 226 -5.29 3.10 -21.84
CA GLY A 226 -3.86 3.11 -21.51
C GLY A 226 -3.51 3.74 -20.15
N ARG A 227 -4.49 3.89 -19.24
CA ARG A 227 -4.28 4.44 -17.90
C ARG A 227 -3.91 3.36 -16.87
N GLY A 228 -3.86 2.10 -17.31
CA GLY A 228 -3.30 1.02 -16.51
C GLY A 228 -1.78 1.13 -16.44
N VAL A 229 -1.20 0.57 -15.39
CA VAL A 229 0.25 0.40 -15.28
C VAL A 229 0.59 -1.08 -15.09
N PRO A 230 1.76 -1.53 -15.57
CA PRO A 230 2.24 -2.88 -15.25
C PRO A 230 2.35 -3.06 -13.73
N PRO A 231 1.99 -4.23 -13.19
CA PRO A 231 2.09 -4.50 -11.74
C PRO A 231 3.51 -4.30 -11.19
N GLU A 232 4.54 -4.49 -12.02
CA GLU A 232 5.96 -4.31 -11.70
C GLU A 232 6.27 -2.87 -11.26
N ARG A 233 5.54 -1.88 -11.78
CA ARG A 233 5.69 -0.48 -11.36
C ARG A 233 5.44 -0.29 -9.85
N ALA A 234 4.53 -1.06 -9.27
CA ALA A 234 4.32 -1.06 -7.82
C ALA A 234 5.53 -1.63 -7.07
N GLY A 235 6.13 -2.70 -7.61
CA GLY A 235 7.38 -3.28 -7.09
C GLY A 235 8.54 -2.28 -7.14
N ASP A 236 8.75 -1.63 -8.28
CA ASP A 236 9.81 -0.63 -8.49
C ASP A 236 9.66 0.57 -7.55
N LEU A 237 8.43 1.05 -7.37
CA LEU A 237 8.12 2.13 -6.43
C LEU A 237 8.48 1.69 -5.00
N VAL A 238 8.03 0.51 -4.58
CA VAL A 238 8.34 -0.02 -3.24
C VAL A 238 9.84 -0.20 -3.05
N LEU A 239 10.59 -0.69 -4.06
CA LEU A 239 12.05 -0.78 -4.01
C LEU A 239 12.72 0.59 -3.82
N THR A 240 12.23 1.62 -4.52
CA THR A 240 12.75 2.98 -4.37
C THR A 240 12.55 3.49 -2.94
N LEU A 241 11.35 3.31 -2.38
CA LEU A 241 11.06 3.73 -1.02
C LEU A 241 11.82 2.88 0.03
N ALA A 242 12.00 1.58 -0.23
CA ALA A 242 12.72 0.66 0.65
C ALA A 242 14.23 0.95 0.71
N SER A 243 14.83 1.47 -0.36
CA SER A 243 16.27 1.75 -0.43
C SER A 243 16.75 2.85 0.53
N GLY A 244 15.85 3.73 0.96
CA GLY A 244 16.15 4.89 1.80
C GLY A 244 16.41 6.18 1.04
N SER A 245 16.56 6.14 -0.28
CA SER A 245 16.78 7.34 -1.10
C SER A 245 15.62 8.34 -1.02
N ALA A 246 14.42 7.86 -0.65
CA ALA A 246 13.20 8.64 -0.57
C ALA A 246 12.79 9.02 0.87
N ASP A 247 13.61 8.82 1.90
CA ASP A 247 13.23 9.05 3.29
C ASP A 247 12.80 10.50 3.57
N ALA A 248 13.30 11.46 2.79
CA ALA A 248 12.85 12.85 2.81
C ALA A 248 11.37 13.04 2.42
N LEU A 249 10.75 12.05 1.76
CA LEU A 249 9.31 12.04 1.42
C LEU A 249 8.47 11.33 2.49
N SER A 250 9.02 11.02 3.67
CA SER A 250 8.24 10.40 4.75
C SER A 250 6.99 11.22 5.09
N GLY A 251 5.86 10.53 5.26
CA GLY A 251 4.54 11.12 5.47
C GLY A 251 3.79 11.47 4.17
N ARG A 252 4.35 11.23 3.01
CA ARG A 252 3.75 11.64 1.73
C ARG A 252 3.02 10.51 1.02
N TYR A 253 1.99 10.90 0.28
CA TYR A 253 1.27 10.04 -0.64
C TYR A 253 2.00 10.02 -1.98
N VAL A 254 2.49 8.84 -2.38
CA VAL A 254 3.28 8.61 -3.60
C VAL A 254 2.57 7.57 -4.47
N THR A 255 2.63 7.72 -5.77
CA THR A 255 1.92 6.85 -6.70
C THR A 255 2.85 6.21 -7.74
N ALA A 256 2.45 5.07 -8.29
CA ALA A 256 3.17 4.44 -9.38
C ALA A 256 3.15 5.24 -10.70
N TYR A 257 2.41 6.35 -10.76
CA TYR A 257 2.39 7.29 -11.88
C TYR A 257 3.40 8.43 -11.73
N ASP A 258 3.95 8.61 -10.53
CA ASP A 258 4.88 9.70 -10.25
C ASP A 258 6.28 9.41 -10.81
N ASP A 259 6.99 10.46 -11.19
CA ASP A 259 8.43 10.47 -11.27
C ASP A 259 8.99 10.64 -9.85
N VAL A 260 9.33 9.51 -9.21
CA VAL A 260 9.78 9.50 -7.81
C VAL A 260 11.12 10.20 -7.64
N GLU A 261 11.99 10.16 -8.64
CA GLU A 261 13.29 10.86 -8.60
C GLU A 261 13.07 12.37 -8.60
N GLU A 262 12.09 12.87 -9.38
CA GLU A 262 11.70 14.28 -9.32
C GLU A 262 11.11 14.65 -7.96
N LEU A 263 10.27 13.80 -7.36
CA LEU A 263 9.75 14.05 -6.02
C LEU A 263 10.86 14.10 -4.98
N ILE A 264 11.87 13.23 -5.08
CA ILE A 264 13.03 13.23 -4.18
C ILE A 264 13.81 14.53 -4.33
N ARG A 265 14.06 15.01 -5.56
CA ARG A 265 14.74 16.30 -5.81
C ARG A 265 13.98 17.49 -5.20
N ARG A 266 12.65 17.40 -5.15
CA ARG A 266 11.77 18.45 -4.62
C ARG A 266 11.31 18.20 -3.18
N ALA A 267 11.93 17.26 -2.47
CA ALA A 267 11.48 16.85 -1.14
C ALA A 267 11.37 18.02 -0.15
N ASP A 268 12.33 18.95 -0.16
CA ASP A 268 12.31 20.13 0.71
C ASP A 268 11.13 21.07 0.41
N GLU A 269 10.78 21.26 -0.85
CA GLU A 269 9.60 22.02 -1.26
C GLU A 269 8.32 21.32 -0.81
N ILE A 270 8.24 20.01 -1.05
CA ILE A 270 7.10 19.17 -0.67
C ILE A 270 6.88 19.22 0.84
N GLN A 271 7.95 19.13 1.64
CA GLN A 271 7.85 19.18 3.09
C GLN A 271 7.47 20.59 3.61
N ARG A 272 8.09 21.64 3.10
CA ARG A 272 7.82 23.03 3.55
C ARG A 272 6.40 23.47 3.26
N ASN A 273 5.82 23.05 2.15
CA ASN A 273 4.48 23.43 1.71
C ASN A 273 3.41 22.38 2.03
N ASP A 274 3.75 21.36 2.81
CA ASP A 274 2.89 20.23 3.17
C ASP A 274 2.15 19.59 1.98
N LEU A 275 2.85 19.48 0.85
CA LEU A 275 2.28 18.91 -0.37
C LEU A 275 2.15 17.37 -0.25
N ARG A 276 1.22 16.77 -1.02
CA ARG A 276 0.97 15.33 -1.10
C ARG A 276 0.48 14.71 0.22
N THR A 277 -0.30 15.49 0.95
CA THR A 277 -1.04 15.12 2.17
C THR A 277 -2.53 15.31 1.97
N LEU A 278 -3.36 14.75 2.86
CA LEU A 278 -4.79 15.03 2.91
C LEU A 278 -5.03 16.37 3.61
N GLY A 279 -5.60 17.31 2.88
CA GLY A 279 -5.95 18.63 3.39
C GLY A 279 -7.28 19.15 2.86
N LEU A 280 -7.85 20.11 3.57
CA LEU A 280 -9.00 20.87 3.09
C LEU A 280 -8.54 21.86 2.00
N ARG A 281 -9.37 22.03 0.97
CA ARG A 281 -9.19 23.13 0.03
C ARG A 281 -9.88 24.35 0.61
N GLU A 282 -9.11 25.40 0.84
CA GLU A 282 -9.68 26.66 1.27
C GLU A 282 -10.44 27.34 0.12
N VAL A 283 -11.53 28.04 0.48
CA VAL A 283 -12.23 28.92 -0.45
C VAL A 283 -11.36 30.16 -0.58
N GLY A 284 -10.70 30.32 -1.73
CA GLY A 284 -9.96 31.54 -2.03
C GLY A 284 -10.88 32.78 -2.00
N PRO A 285 -10.33 33.99 -1.85
CA PRO A 285 -11.11 35.21 -1.97
C PRO A 285 -11.89 35.21 -3.28
N ALA A 286 -13.16 35.61 -3.23
CA ALA A 286 -14.01 35.70 -4.41
C ALA A 286 -13.25 36.50 -5.50
N ALA A 287 -13.16 35.92 -6.70
CA ALA A 287 -12.60 36.70 -7.84
C ALA A 287 -13.39 38.00 -7.96
N PRO A 288 -12.71 39.15 -8.12
CA PRO A 288 -13.42 40.41 -8.29
C PRO A 288 -14.37 40.26 -9.48
N GLU A 289 -15.65 40.67 -9.29
CA GLU A 289 -16.63 40.71 -10.37
C GLU A 289 -16.00 41.46 -11.56
N ARG A 290 -15.87 40.78 -12.69
CA ARG A 290 -15.49 41.50 -13.91
C ARG A 290 -16.57 42.51 -14.16
N ALA A 291 -16.24 43.79 -13.97
CA ALA A 291 -17.10 44.90 -14.41
C ALA A 291 -17.45 44.64 -15.85
N ALA A 292 -18.74 44.50 -16.12
CA ALA A 292 -19.27 44.42 -17.50
C ALA A 292 -18.94 45.78 -18.16
N ALA A 293 -18.08 45.74 -19.17
CA ALA A 293 -17.80 46.85 -20.06
C ALA A 293 -18.77 46.80 -21.24
#